data_d92761613c0cb1c7283df96b59a62dc5
#
_entry.id   d92761613c0cb1c7283df96b59a62dc5
#
_cell.length_a   1.000
_cell.length_b   1.000
_cell.length_c   1.000
_cell.angle_alpha   90.00
_cell.angle_beta   90.00
_cell.angle_gamma   90.00
#
_symmetry.space_group_name_H-M   'P 1'
#
loop_
_entity.id
_entity.type
_entity.pdbx_description
1 polymer ?
#
loop_
_entity_poly.entity_id
_entity_poly.type
_entity_poly.pdbx_seq_one_letter_code
_entity_poly.pdbx_strand_id
1 'polypeptide(L)'
;MILSPRRTVALGVATVLAGVGIASAAGSPSLSAEALSGYLSSHAGSAKAATGTPKVPAATPKADCGPGSHPEGAVQGRVPLADYATGRAVKGYTCNSGAVGHIGSTGGFKTFRYTDRTGRVCAFYDGTLLFPTSLAHDNEAPGVHVLDMSDPARPVQTARLVTPAMDSPHESLALNPLRGLLAAGMGSPATAPGVVDIYDVSQDCRHPVLQSTTPLGILGHESGFSPDGRTLWISTTAGPGVTAIDVSNPVLPSIVWHSFNYTFHGMNLNADGTRLYGADLGSSPGLTILDVSQVQKRDANPVVTQISHLTWPEVSIPQNTIPVTIKGHKYLVEFDEYSKGTSTSPSSAVGAARMINIDNEKKPFVTGNMRLQVNQPAARATDESKDPGAAYPVQGYAAHYCGVPRTVDPTIVACSFIVSGLRVFNIADPYHPREVAYFNMPAPNTLPLKSGAYAMSAPSFDVKNHSVWYADGDSGFWNVRLMNGAWPKGL
;
A
#
# COMPACT_ATOMS: atom_id res chain seq x y z
N MET A 1 -32.48 -46.84 -26.63
CA MET A 1 -31.06 -46.54 -26.49
C MET A 1 -30.89 -45.06 -26.71
N ILE A 2 -30.93 -44.30 -25.63
CA ILE A 2 -31.03 -42.83 -25.65
C ILE A 2 -29.65 -42.29 -25.27
N LEU A 3 -28.96 -41.60 -26.19
CA LEU A 3 -27.72 -40.94 -25.97
C LEU A 3 -27.98 -39.50 -25.49
N SER A 4 -27.48 -39.20 -24.33
CA SER A 4 -27.53 -37.88 -23.63
C SER A 4 -26.63 -36.85 -24.35
N PRO A 5 -27.04 -35.59 -24.48
CA PRO A 5 -26.22 -34.51 -25.03
C PRO A 5 -25.45 -33.78 -23.88
N ARG A 6 -24.23 -34.21 -23.63
CA ARG A 6 -23.28 -33.48 -22.81
C ARG A 6 -21.92 -33.47 -23.50
N ARG A 7 -21.71 -32.55 -24.43
CA ARG A 7 -20.37 -32.13 -24.93
C ARG A 7 -20.54 -31.04 -26.00
N THR A 8 -20.72 -29.80 -25.62
CA THR A 8 -20.45 -28.67 -26.54
C THR A 8 -20.46 -27.33 -25.79
N VAL A 9 -19.60 -27.19 -24.78
CA VAL A 9 -19.32 -25.84 -24.19
C VAL A 9 -17.81 -25.68 -23.90
N ALA A 10 -16.96 -26.62 -24.28
CA ALA A 10 -15.53 -26.58 -23.92
C ALA A 10 -14.59 -26.13 -25.06
N LEU A 11 -15.10 -25.55 -26.15
CA LEU A 11 -14.24 -25.19 -27.30
C LEU A 11 -14.14 -23.68 -27.60
N GLY A 12 -14.71 -22.82 -26.78
CA GLY A 12 -14.71 -21.37 -27.03
C GLY A 12 -13.65 -20.58 -26.24
N VAL A 13 -12.99 -21.15 -25.23
CA VAL A 13 -12.05 -20.45 -24.37
C VAL A 13 -10.58 -20.74 -24.69
N ALA A 14 -10.30 -21.78 -25.45
CA ALA A 14 -8.93 -22.22 -25.77
C ALA A 14 -8.22 -21.42 -26.87
N THR A 15 -8.91 -20.58 -27.62
CA THR A 15 -8.32 -19.93 -28.81
C THR A 15 -7.84 -18.51 -28.57
N VAL A 16 -8.13 -17.91 -27.41
CA VAL A 16 -7.62 -16.56 -27.05
C VAL A 16 -6.34 -16.63 -26.18
N LEU A 17 -6.06 -17.77 -25.56
CA LEU A 17 -4.85 -17.99 -24.75
C LEU A 17 -3.62 -18.50 -25.55
N ALA A 18 -3.77 -18.81 -26.82
CA ALA A 18 -2.67 -19.30 -27.66
C ALA A 18 -1.83 -18.22 -28.32
N GLY A 19 -2.17 -16.94 -28.15
CA GLY A 19 -1.46 -15.80 -28.74
C GLY A 19 -0.40 -15.12 -27.84
N VAL A 20 -0.33 -15.47 -26.55
CA VAL A 20 0.61 -14.85 -25.58
C VAL A 20 1.61 -15.87 -25.01
N GLY A 21 1.54 -17.11 -25.41
CA GLY A 21 2.20 -18.24 -24.78
C GLY A 21 3.46 -18.78 -25.48
N ILE A 22 4.22 -18.02 -26.27
CA ILE A 22 5.52 -18.48 -26.81
C ILE A 22 6.59 -17.41 -26.61
N ALA A 23 7.01 -17.19 -25.38
CA ALA A 23 8.30 -16.58 -25.04
C ALA A 23 8.81 -16.97 -23.64
N SER A 24 8.47 -18.16 -23.13
CA SER A 24 8.90 -18.60 -21.80
C SER A 24 9.58 -19.97 -21.77
N ALA A 25 10.28 -20.33 -22.83
CA ALA A 25 11.10 -21.56 -22.84
C ALA A 25 12.57 -21.23 -23.14
N ALA A 26 13.10 -20.17 -22.56
CA ALA A 26 14.54 -19.95 -22.45
C ALA A 26 14.78 -18.96 -21.31
N GLY A 27 15.13 -19.47 -20.11
CA GLY A 27 15.69 -18.70 -18.99
C GLY A 27 15.00 -17.37 -18.73
N SER A 28 13.94 -17.36 -17.92
CA SER A 28 13.44 -16.09 -17.39
C SER A 28 14.60 -15.38 -16.70
N PRO A 29 15.05 -14.18 -17.16
CA PRO A 29 15.95 -13.41 -16.35
C PRO A 29 15.16 -13.08 -15.09
N SER A 30 15.59 -13.58 -13.92
CA SER A 30 15.24 -12.94 -12.67
C SER A 30 15.41 -11.45 -12.91
N LEU A 31 14.40 -10.63 -12.71
CA LEU A 31 14.57 -9.19 -12.66
C LEU A 31 15.62 -8.94 -11.59
N SER A 32 16.88 -8.81 -12.02
CA SER A 32 17.98 -8.53 -11.12
C SER A 32 17.69 -7.19 -10.48
N ALA A 33 18.17 -6.98 -9.27
CA ALA A 33 18.12 -5.66 -8.63
C ALA A 33 18.65 -4.56 -9.57
N GLU A 34 19.50 -4.91 -10.52
CA GLU A 34 20.02 -4.03 -11.59
C GLU A 34 18.97 -3.69 -12.65
N ALA A 35 18.11 -4.63 -13.06
CA ALA A 35 17.04 -4.34 -14.03
C ALA A 35 15.95 -3.43 -13.40
N LEU A 36 15.62 -3.65 -12.13
CA LEU A 36 14.74 -2.78 -11.38
C LEU A 36 15.38 -1.41 -11.11
N SER A 37 16.68 -1.39 -10.77
CA SER A 37 17.49 -0.16 -10.64
C SER A 37 17.61 0.59 -11.97
N GLY A 38 17.73 -0.11 -13.08
CA GLY A 38 17.74 0.45 -14.43
C GLY A 38 16.39 1.08 -14.79
N TYR A 39 15.27 0.42 -14.45
CA TYR A 39 13.93 0.96 -14.62
C TYR A 39 13.72 2.22 -13.76
N LEU A 40 14.12 2.19 -12.49
CA LEU A 40 14.02 3.32 -11.56
C LEU A 40 14.93 4.49 -11.98
N SER A 41 16.11 4.22 -12.53
CA SER A 41 17.02 5.27 -13.01
C SER A 41 16.59 5.88 -14.35
N SER A 42 15.92 5.15 -15.23
CA SER A 42 15.39 5.67 -16.49
C SER A 42 14.17 6.59 -16.30
N HIS A 43 13.47 6.47 -15.17
CA HIS A 43 12.31 7.31 -14.82
C HIS A 43 12.66 8.43 -13.82
N ALA A 44 13.89 8.46 -13.31
CA ALA A 44 14.39 9.59 -12.53
C ALA A 44 14.73 10.74 -13.49
N GLY A 45 13.71 11.51 -13.89
CA GLY A 45 13.91 12.74 -14.64
C GLY A 45 14.93 13.63 -13.92
N SER A 46 15.88 14.19 -14.66
CA SER A 46 16.87 15.14 -14.15
C SER A 46 16.16 16.43 -13.70
N ALA A 47 15.71 16.44 -12.45
CA ALA A 47 15.28 17.68 -11.82
C ALA A 47 16.50 18.62 -11.80
N LYS A 48 16.37 19.81 -12.40
CA LYS A 48 17.36 20.89 -12.28
C LYS A 48 17.65 21.08 -10.80
N ALA A 49 18.90 20.81 -10.41
CA ALA A 49 19.34 20.96 -9.02
C ALA A 49 19.12 22.42 -8.59
N ALA A 50 18.29 22.62 -7.58
CA ALA A 50 18.23 23.86 -6.86
C ALA A 50 19.63 24.09 -6.25
N THR A 51 20.16 25.29 -6.38
CA THR A 51 21.47 25.69 -5.86
C THR A 51 21.40 25.78 -4.33
N GLY A 52 21.66 24.67 -3.66
CA GLY A 52 21.69 24.48 -2.21
C GLY A 52 21.43 23.01 -1.92
N THR A 53 22.25 22.39 -1.06
CA THR A 53 21.99 21.00 -0.61
C THR A 53 20.64 20.98 0.10
N PRO A 54 19.62 20.26 -0.38
CA PRO A 54 18.34 20.17 0.32
C PRO A 54 18.57 19.65 1.73
N LYS A 55 18.04 20.34 2.74
CA LYS A 55 18.17 19.89 4.13
C LYS A 55 17.23 18.71 4.35
N VAL A 56 17.79 17.53 4.59
CA VAL A 56 17.01 16.33 4.94
C VAL A 56 16.16 16.63 6.18
N PRO A 57 14.84 16.36 6.16
CA PRO A 57 14.00 16.51 7.34
C PRO A 57 14.54 15.70 8.51
N ALA A 58 14.46 16.24 9.72
CA ALA A 58 14.88 15.53 10.93
C ALA A 58 14.08 14.25 11.13
N ALA A 59 14.68 13.25 11.79
CA ALA A 59 13.95 12.07 12.23
C ALA A 59 12.85 12.45 13.22
N THR A 60 11.72 11.77 13.10
CA THR A 60 10.60 11.92 14.03
C THR A 60 11.01 11.45 15.43
N PRO A 61 10.63 12.16 16.50
CA PRO A 61 10.93 11.72 17.86
C PRO A 61 10.45 10.28 18.11
N LYS A 62 11.32 9.48 18.75
CA LYS A 62 11.03 8.09 19.12
C LYS A 62 9.87 7.99 20.10
N ALA A 63 9.22 6.81 20.08
CA ALA A 63 8.28 6.43 21.13
C ALA A 63 8.98 6.15 22.47
N ASP A 64 8.36 6.62 23.55
CA ASP A 64 8.69 6.20 24.91
C ASP A 64 7.98 4.88 25.20
N CYS A 65 8.75 3.80 25.37
CA CYS A 65 8.21 2.45 25.50
C CYS A 65 7.82 2.16 26.95
N GLY A 66 6.54 1.89 27.17
CA GLY A 66 6.01 1.52 28.47
C GLY A 66 6.20 0.02 28.81
N PRO A 67 5.67 -0.42 29.97
CA PRO A 67 5.77 -1.81 30.43
C PRO A 67 5.30 -2.83 29.39
N GLY A 68 5.98 -3.97 29.33
CA GLY A 68 5.67 -5.07 28.39
C GLY A 68 6.19 -4.86 26.96
N SER A 69 6.90 -3.75 26.71
CA SER A 69 7.58 -3.52 25.44
C SER A 69 8.90 -4.31 25.35
N HIS A 70 9.29 -4.64 24.11
CA HIS A 70 10.59 -5.25 23.77
C HIS A 70 11.29 -4.34 22.75
N PRO A 71 11.90 -3.23 23.19
CA PRO A 71 12.37 -2.18 22.31
C PRO A 71 13.49 -2.64 21.35
N GLU A 72 13.52 -1.99 20.18
CA GLU A 72 14.65 -2.04 19.27
C GLU A 72 15.89 -1.32 19.87
N GLY A 73 17.03 -1.44 19.18
CA GLY A 73 18.28 -0.87 19.66
C GLY A 73 18.35 0.67 19.62
N ALA A 74 19.57 1.19 19.62
CA ALA A 74 19.85 2.61 19.73
C ALA A 74 19.29 3.44 18.55
N VAL A 75 19.30 2.90 17.34
CA VAL A 75 18.81 3.57 16.12
C VAL A 75 17.36 3.20 15.88
N GLN A 76 16.49 4.23 15.90
CA GLN A 76 15.07 4.05 15.60
C GLN A 76 14.86 3.42 14.24
N GLY A 77 14.08 2.33 14.19
CA GLY A 77 13.72 1.62 12.98
C GLY A 77 14.68 0.54 12.55
N ARG A 78 15.89 0.44 13.15
CA ARG A 78 16.89 -0.57 12.78
C ARG A 78 16.74 -1.82 13.63
N VAL A 79 16.82 -2.99 12.99
CA VAL A 79 17.10 -4.24 13.67
C VAL A 79 18.60 -4.29 13.95
N PRO A 80 19.07 -4.43 15.22
CA PRO A 80 20.49 -4.44 15.54
C PRO A 80 21.21 -5.61 14.84
N LEU A 81 22.38 -5.37 14.25
CA LEU A 81 23.16 -6.39 13.55
C LEU A 81 23.50 -7.59 14.45
N ALA A 82 23.86 -7.33 15.70
CA ALA A 82 24.15 -8.40 16.66
C ALA A 82 22.95 -9.32 16.90
N ASP A 83 21.74 -8.81 16.75
CA ASP A 83 20.51 -9.57 16.99
C ASP A 83 20.22 -10.55 15.84
N TYR A 84 20.67 -10.26 14.62
CA TYR A 84 20.64 -11.25 13.53
C TYR A 84 21.57 -12.44 13.84
N ALA A 85 22.80 -12.15 14.31
CA ALA A 85 23.78 -13.17 14.61
C ALA A 85 23.39 -14.06 15.80
N THR A 86 22.71 -13.49 16.81
CA THR A 86 22.28 -14.19 18.02
C THR A 86 20.90 -14.85 17.91
N GLY A 87 20.18 -14.59 16.82
CA GLY A 87 18.79 -14.99 16.66
C GLY A 87 17.80 -14.19 17.51
N ARG A 88 18.21 -13.08 18.15
CA ARG A 88 17.32 -12.20 18.90
C ARG A 88 16.27 -11.54 17.98
N ALA A 89 16.66 -11.23 16.76
CA ALA A 89 15.80 -10.57 15.79
C ALA A 89 14.51 -11.34 15.50
N VAL A 90 14.54 -12.68 15.50
CA VAL A 90 13.34 -13.52 15.27
C VAL A 90 12.28 -13.41 16.35
N LYS A 91 12.58 -12.83 17.51
CA LYS A 91 11.62 -12.59 18.59
C LYS A 91 10.84 -11.29 18.42
N GLY A 92 11.19 -10.49 17.42
CA GLY A 92 10.58 -9.21 17.14
C GLY A 92 10.89 -8.12 18.15
N TYR A 93 10.41 -6.91 17.83
CA TYR A 93 10.56 -5.69 18.63
C TYR A 93 9.22 -4.99 18.73
N THR A 94 8.87 -4.58 19.94
CA THR A 94 7.61 -3.90 20.21
C THR A 94 7.81 -2.71 21.11
N CYS A 95 7.01 -1.67 20.89
CA CYS A 95 6.90 -0.51 21.77
C CYS A 95 5.43 -0.14 21.86
N ASN A 96 4.87 -0.16 23.07
CA ASN A 96 3.48 0.17 23.33
C ASN A 96 2.49 -0.61 22.42
N SER A 97 2.85 -1.82 22.04
CA SER A 97 2.07 -2.67 21.17
C SER A 97 2.28 -4.15 21.48
N GLY A 98 1.32 -4.98 21.09
CA GLY A 98 1.41 -6.43 21.28
C GLY A 98 0.51 -7.17 20.31
N ALA A 99 0.93 -8.37 19.88
CA ALA A 99 0.14 -9.23 19.03
C ALA A 99 -1.12 -9.70 19.76
N VAL A 100 -2.27 -9.67 19.09
CA VAL A 100 -3.55 -10.22 19.53
C VAL A 100 -3.87 -11.47 18.74
N GLY A 101 -3.71 -11.44 17.42
CA GLY A 101 -3.99 -12.55 16.52
C GLY A 101 -3.05 -12.52 15.32
N HIS A 102 -2.84 -13.70 14.76
CA HIS A 102 -1.97 -13.90 13.60
C HIS A 102 -2.48 -15.09 12.78
N ILE A 103 -2.35 -14.99 11.46
CA ILE A 103 -2.62 -16.11 10.55
C ILE A 103 -1.80 -15.93 9.26
N GLY A 104 -1.39 -17.05 8.68
CA GLY A 104 -0.65 -17.06 7.43
C GLY A 104 0.85 -16.88 7.61
N SER A 105 1.58 -16.97 6.49
CA SER A 105 3.03 -16.83 6.40
C SER A 105 3.46 -15.79 5.36
N THR A 106 2.51 -15.29 4.54
CA THR A 106 2.76 -14.30 3.51
C THR A 106 1.67 -13.23 3.49
N GLY A 107 2.03 -12.04 3.05
CA GLY A 107 1.12 -10.91 2.92
C GLY A 107 1.61 -9.93 1.87
N GLY A 108 0.70 -9.23 1.23
CA GLY A 108 0.98 -8.26 0.20
C GLY A 108 0.77 -6.81 0.66
N PHE A 109 0.10 -6.03 -0.19
CA PHE A 109 0.15 -4.57 -0.14
C PHE A 109 -1.06 -3.92 0.52
N LYS A 110 -2.18 -4.61 0.68
CA LYS A 110 -3.41 -4.04 1.22
C LYS A 110 -4.00 -4.94 2.30
N THR A 111 -4.50 -4.31 3.36
CA THR A 111 -5.29 -4.96 4.40
C THR A 111 -6.51 -4.11 4.67
N PHE A 112 -7.71 -4.69 4.57
CA PHE A 112 -8.97 -4.00 4.83
C PHE A 112 -9.75 -4.66 5.94
N ARG A 113 -10.34 -3.82 6.80
CA ARG A 113 -11.36 -4.19 7.77
C ARG A 113 -12.73 -3.81 7.22
N TYR A 114 -13.67 -4.73 7.26
CA TYR A 114 -15.04 -4.47 6.84
C TYR A 114 -16.04 -5.05 7.86
N THR A 115 -17.16 -4.37 8.03
CA THR A 115 -18.32 -4.89 8.74
C THR A 115 -19.48 -4.93 7.76
N ASP A 116 -20.02 -6.10 7.49
CA ASP A 116 -21.14 -6.28 6.57
C ASP A 116 -22.46 -5.82 7.17
N ARG A 117 -23.53 -5.82 6.36
CA ARG A 117 -24.88 -5.38 6.77
C ARG A 117 -25.49 -6.23 7.86
N THR A 118 -24.96 -7.41 8.11
CA THR A 118 -25.43 -8.31 9.18
C THR A 118 -24.60 -8.16 10.47
N GLY A 119 -23.59 -7.30 10.45
CA GLY A 119 -22.71 -7.03 11.59
C GLY A 119 -21.51 -7.96 11.73
N ARG A 120 -21.23 -8.83 10.73
CA ARG A 120 -20.02 -9.65 10.71
C ARG A 120 -18.80 -8.81 10.37
N VAL A 121 -17.69 -9.11 11.01
CA VAL A 121 -16.42 -8.41 10.79
C VAL A 121 -15.48 -9.32 10.00
N CYS A 122 -15.01 -8.84 8.86
CA CYS A 122 -14.05 -9.52 8.03
C CYS A 122 -12.77 -8.70 7.85
N ALA A 123 -11.67 -9.42 7.59
CA ALA A 123 -10.48 -8.83 6.99
C ALA A 123 -10.32 -9.37 5.57
N PHE A 124 -9.84 -8.48 4.68
CA PHE A 124 -9.38 -8.83 3.35
C PHE A 124 -7.92 -8.44 3.26
N TYR A 125 -7.05 -9.36 2.86
CA TYR A 125 -5.67 -9.02 2.61
C TYR A 125 -5.12 -9.77 1.40
N ASP A 126 -4.25 -9.10 0.69
CA ASP A 126 -3.53 -9.66 -0.43
C ASP A 126 -2.42 -10.58 0.09
N GLY A 127 -2.42 -11.83 -0.32
CA GLY A 127 -1.40 -12.82 0.04
C GLY A 127 -0.24 -12.88 -0.96
N THR A 128 -0.29 -12.11 -2.06
CA THR A 128 0.68 -12.16 -3.14
C THR A 128 1.54 -10.91 -3.15
N LEU A 129 2.81 -11.03 -2.78
CA LEU A 129 3.72 -9.87 -2.74
C LEU A 129 4.12 -9.44 -4.16
N LEU A 130 4.81 -10.30 -4.91
CA LEU A 130 5.25 -10.02 -6.28
C LEU A 130 5.12 -11.28 -7.13
N PHE A 131 4.06 -11.37 -7.92
CA PHE A 131 3.92 -12.47 -8.89
C PHE A 131 4.92 -12.30 -10.05
N PRO A 132 5.63 -13.35 -10.52
CA PRO A 132 5.62 -14.74 -10.03
C PRO A 132 6.62 -15.03 -8.90
N THR A 133 7.37 -14.04 -8.42
CA THR A 133 8.47 -14.24 -7.47
C THR A 133 8.00 -14.75 -6.11
N SER A 134 6.85 -14.29 -5.62
CA SER A 134 6.26 -14.78 -4.38
C SER A 134 5.93 -16.26 -4.43
N LEU A 135 5.54 -16.80 -5.58
CA LEU A 135 5.28 -18.24 -5.73
C LEU A 135 6.50 -19.13 -5.47
N ALA A 136 7.71 -18.59 -5.62
CA ALA A 136 8.95 -19.33 -5.37
C ALA A 136 9.30 -19.37 -3.87
N HIS A 137 8.68 -18.52 -3.07
CA HIS A 137 9.00 -18.33 -1.65
C HIS A 137 7.85 -18.74 -0.72
N ASP A 138 6.67 -19.03 -1.27
CA ASP A 138 5.44 -19.22 -0.53
C ASP A 138 5.00 -20.67 -0.45
N ASN A 139 4.71 -21.08 0.79
CA ASN A 139 3.90 -22.26 1.05
C ASN A 139 2.40 -21.95 1.01
N GLU A 140 2.03 -20.71 0.80
CA GLU A 140 0.63 -20.27 0.69
C GLU A 140 0.25 -19.97 -0.76
N ALA A 141 -0.98 -20.31 -1.08
CA ALA A 141 -1.48 -20.08 -2.41
C ALA A 141 -1.78 -18.58 -2.63
N PRO A 142 -1.50 -18.00 -3.83
CA PRO A 142 -1.73 -16.59 -4.12
C PRO A 142 -3.19 -16.21 -4.06
N GLY A 143 -3.47 -14.91 -4.06
CA GLY A 143 -4.82 -14.33 -4.11
C GLY A 143 -5.17 -13.49 -2.90
N VAL A 144 -6.42 -13.01 -2.88
CA VAL A 144 -6.96 -12.24 -1.76
C VAL A 144 -7.57 -13.19 -0.74
N HIS A 145 -7.03 -13.17 0.48
CA HIS A 145 -7.53 -13.95 1.61
C HIS A 145 -8.67 -13.22 2.30
N VAL A 146 -9.72 -13.96 2.65
CA VAL A 146 -10.89 -13.49 3.36
C VAL A 146 -10.92 -14.14 4.74
N LEU A 147 -10.88 -13.31 5.79
CA LEU A 147 -10.88 -13.79 7.17
C LEU A 147 -12.18 -13.42 7.89
N ASP A 148 -12.77 -14.37 8.60
CA ASP A 148 -13.74 -14.10 9.65
C ASP A 148 -12.98 -13.61 10.90
N MET A 149 -13.30 -12.39 11.33
CA MET A 149 -12.68 -11.72 12.47
C MET A 149 -13.63 -11.65 13.68
N SER A 150 -14.61 -12.55 13.79
CA SER A 150 -15.52 -12.63 14.92
C SER A 150 -14.77 -12.85 16.25
N ASP A 151 -13.68 -13.58 16.23
CA ASP A 151 -12.68 -13.63 17.30
C ASP A 151 -11.36 -13.03 16.76
N PRO A 152 -11.05 -11.77 17.08
CA PRO A 152 -9.85 -11.13 16.57
C PRO A 152 -8.52 -11.75 17.02
N ALA A 153 -8.56 -12.60 18.06
CA ALA A 153 -7.39 -13.35 18.52
C ALA A 153 -7.16 -14.64 17.71
N ARG A 154 -8.18 -15.12 17.03
CA ARG A 154 -8.17 -16.35 16.23
C ARG A 154 -8.83 -16.12 14.87
N PRO A 155 -8.19 -15.36 13.96
CA PRO A 155 -8.71 -15.18 12.61
C PRO A 155 -8.91 -16.52 11.92
N VAL A 156 -10.02 -16.68 11.16
CA VAL A 156 -10.33 -17.90 10.43
C VAL A 156 -10.49 -17.57 8.95
N GLN A 157 -9.69 -18.19 8.09
CA GLN A 157 -9.85 -18.01 6.64
C GLN A 157 -11.13 -18.72 6.17
N THR A 158 -12.02 -17.96 5.54
CA THR A 158 -13.32 -18.45 5.04
C THR A 158 -13.37 -18.57 3.52
N ALA A 159 -12.58 -17.75 2.81
CA ALA A 159 -12.49 -17.79 1.36
C ALA A 159 -11.11 -17.31 0.89
N ARG A 160 -10.82 -17.58 -0.37
CA ARG A 160 -9.69 -17.04 -1.12
C ARG A 160 -10.17 -16.67 -2.53
N LEU A 161 -9.94 -15.43 -2.93
CA LEU A 161 -10.35 -14.93 -4.23
C LEU A 161 -9.16 -15.06 -5.19
N VAL A 162 -9.42 -15.74 -6.33
CA VAL A 162 -8.40 -16.10 -7.33
C VAL A 162 -8.87 -15.82 -8.77
N THR A 163 -9.81 -14.89 -8.94
CA THR A 163 -10.11 -14.35 -10.26
C THR A 163 -8.91 -13.54 -10.77
N PRO A 164 -8.78 -13.27 -12.06
CA PRO A 164 -7.54 -12.75 -12.63
C PRO A 164 -6.93 -11.54 -11.91
N ALA A 165 -7.75 -10.58 -11.50
CA ALA A 165 -7.23 -9.43 -10.75
C ALA A 165 -7.04 -9.72 -9.26
N MET A 166 -7.85 -10.61 -8.66
CA MET A 166 -7.71 -11.00 -7.26
C MET A 166 -6.59 -12.00 -6.99
N ASP A 167 -6.15 -12.76 -8.00
CA ASP A 167 -5.00 -13.68 -7.89
C ASP A 167 -3.67 -12.91 -7.71
N SER A 168 -3.57 -11.75 -8.35
CA SER A 168 -2.42 -10.85 -8.21
C SER A 168 -2.88 -9.39 -8.28
N PRO A 169 -3.52 -8.88 -7.22
CA PRO A 169 -4.02 -7.50 -7.20
C PRO A 169 -2.88 -6.50 -7.09
N HIS A 170 -1.71 -6.94 -6.61
CA HIS A 170 -0.61 -6.06 -6.27
C HIS A 170 -1.14 -4.93 -5.36
N GLU A 171 -0.98 -3.68 -5.71
CA GLU A 171 -1.43 -2.54 -4.90
C GLU A 171 -2.85 -2.08 -5.21
N SER A 172 -3.52 -2.72 -6.19
CA SER A 172 -4.82 -2.29 -6.67
C SER A 172 -6.01 -2.73 -5.82
N LEU A 173 -5.83 -3.59 -4.82
CA LEU A 173 -6.97 -4.00 -3.98
C LEU A 173 -7.58 -2.78 -3.30
N ALA A 174 -8.89 -2.58 -3.46
CA ALA A 174 -9.64 -1.46 -2.91
C ALA A 174 -11.00 -1.91 -2.36
N LEU A 175 -11.43 -1.26 -1.27
CA LEU A 175 -12.71 -1.51 -0.62
C LEU A 175 -13.51 -0.21 -0.55
N ASN A 176 -14.77 -0.25 -0.99
CA ASN A 176 -15.75 0.78 -0.65
C ASN A 176 -16.70 0.27 0.44
N PRO A 177 -16.55 0.70 1.69
CA PRO A 177 -17.36 0.18 2.80
C PRO A 177 -18.82 0.64 2.74
N LEU A 178 -19.11 1.77 2.10
CA LEU A 178 -20.49 2.30 1.98
C LEU A 178 -21.36 1.35 1.15
N ARG A 179 -20.82 0.85 0.04
CA ARG A 179 -21.55 -0.05 -0.86
C ARG A 179 -21.25 -1.53 -0.61
N GLY A 180 -20.19 -1.85 0.13
CA GLY A 180 -19.72 -3.21 0.31
C GLY A 180 -19.17 -3.78 -1.00
N LEU A 181 -18.38 -3.00 -1.73
CA LEU A 181 -17.69 -3.44 -2.93
C LEU A 181 -16.19 -3.60 -2.67
N LEU A 182 -15.66 -4.78 -2.99
CA LEU A 182 -14.23 -5.07 -3.03
C LEU A 182 -13.82 -5.20 -4.49
N ALA A 183 -12.80 -4.47 -4.91
CA ALA A 183 -12.32 -4.48 -6.29
C ALA A 183 -10.80 -4.60 -6.35
N ALA A 184 -10.29 -5.10 -7.47
CA ALA A 184 -8.88 -5.09 -7.81
C ALA A 184 -8.70 -4.86 -9.30
N GLY A 185 -7.59 -4.22 -9.69
CA GLY A 185 -7.07 -4.20 -11.04
C GLY A 185 -5.87 -5.14 -11.12
N MET A 186 -5.75 -5.96 -12.16
CA MET A 186 -4.58 -6.79 -12.36
C MET A 186 -3.35 -5.91 -12.58
N GLY A 187 -2.39 -5.93 -11.65
CA GLY A 187 -1.44 -4.84 -11.58
C GLY A 187 0.01 -5.17 -11.23
N SER A 188 0.49 -6.40 -11.38
CA SER A 188 1.87 -6.72 -10.99
C SER A 188 2.82 -6.89 -12.18
N PRO A 189 3.81 -5.99 -12.36
CA PRO A 189 3.98 -4.65 -11.78
C PRO A 189 3.11 -3.59 -12.47
N ALA A 190 2.72 -3.81 -13.71
CA ALA A 190 1.73 -3.06 -14.47
C ALA A 190 1.33 -3.90 -15.69
N THR A 191 0.08 -4.28 -15.81
CA THR A 191 -0.37 -5.24 -16.79
C THR A 191 -1.41 -4.67 -17.74
N ALA A 192 -1.23 -4.96 -19.04
CA ALA A 192 -2.26 -4.80 -20.04
C ALA A 192 -2.93 -6.17 -20.27
N PRO A 193 -4.24 -6.26 -20.42
CA PRO A 193 -5.22 -5.19 -20.63
C PRO A 193 -5.84 -4.61 -19.35
N GLY A 194 -5.20 -4.69 -18.16
CA GLY A 194 -5.74 -4.14 -16.92
C GLY A 194 -7.09 -4.75 -16.54
N VAL A 195 -7.12 -6.05 -16.30
CA VAL A 195 -8.35 -6.75 -15.88
C VAL A 195 -8.79 -6.24 -14.52
N VAL A 196 -10.08 -5.94 -14.39
CA VAL A 196 -10.70 -5.47 -13.16
C VAL A 196 -11.73 -6.47 -12.68
N ASP A 197 -11.62 -6.91 -11.44
CA ASP A 197 -12.60 -7.74 -10.75
C ASP A 197 -13.34 -6.93 -9.70
N ILE A 198 -14.66 -7.11 -9.60
CA ILE A 198 -15.52 -6.47 -8.60
C ILE A 198 -16.32 -7.54 -7.88
N TYR A 199 -16.29 -7.49 -6.54
CA TYR A 199 -17.04 -8.38 -5.66
C TYR A 199 -17.98 -7.60 -4.76
N ASP A 200 -19.16 -8.17 -4.50
CA ASP A 200 -20.07 -7.74 -3.44
C ASP A 200 -19.72 -8.50 -2.15
N VAL A 201 -19.40 -7.75 -1.10
CA VAL A 201 -19.11 -8.25 0.25
C VAL A 201 -20.15 -7.78 1.28
N SER A 202 -21.25 -7.17 0.80
CA SER A 202 -22.19 -6.43 1.65
C SER A 202 -23.10 -7.31 2.51
N GLN A 203 -23.42 -8.53 2.08
CA GLN A 203 -24.39 -9.40 2.76
C GLN A 203 -23.72 -10.41 3.69
N ASP A 204 -22.71 -11.09 3.23
CA ASP A 204 -21.84 -11.96 4.02
C ASP A 204 -20.40 -11.77 3.56
N CYS A 205 -19.67 -10.97 4.26
CA CYS A 205 -18.30 -10.63 3.90
C CYS A 205 -17.33 -11.81 3.92
N ARG A 206 -17.72 -12.94 4.53
CA ARG A 206 -16.95 -14.18 4.55
C ARG A 206 -17.04 -14.95 3.23
N HIS A 207 -18.04 -14.65 2.42
CA HIS A 207 -18.33 -15.30 1.14
C HIS A 207 -18.57 -14.26 0.04
N PRO A 208 -17.54 -13.54 -0.42
CA PRO A 208 -17.66 -12.53 -1.46
C PRO A 208 -18.27 -13.06 -2.75
N VAL A 209 -19.16 -12.29 -3.37
CA VAL A 209 -19.87 -12.67 -4.60
C VAL A 209 -19.33 -11.86 -5.77
N LEU A 210 -18.71 -12.55 -6.76
CA LEU A 210 -18.21 -11.91 -7.98
C LEU A 210 -19.36 -11.23 -8.74
N GLN A 211 -19.17 -9.96 -9.07
CA GLN A 211 -20.11 -9.17 -9.87
C GLN A 211 -19.67 -9.07 -11.32
N SER A 212 -18.40 -8.78 -11.56
CA SER A 212 -17.85 -8.70 -12.91
C SER A 212 -16.34 -8.92 -12.95
N THR A 213 -15.85 -9.36 -14.11
CA THR A 213 -14.45 -9.40 -14.53
C THR A 213 -14.36 -8.76 -15.90
N THR A 214 -13.62 -7.64 -16.04
CA THR A 214 -13.60 -6.85 -17.28
C THR A 214 -12.21 -6.25 -17.54
N PRO A 215 -11.80 -6.04 -18.82
CA PRO A 215 -10.50 -5.45 -19.15
C PRO A 215 -10.55 -3.89 -19.16
N LEU A 216 -11.26 -3.27 -18.24
CA LEU A 216 -11.53 -1.82 -18.26
C LEU A 216 -10.42 -0.97 -17.62
N GLY A 217 -9.46 -1.56 -16.94
CA GLY A 217 -8.35 -0.82 -16.33
C GLY A 217 -7.36 -0.28 -17.36
N ILE A 218 -7.36 -0.82 -18.59
CA ILE A 218 -6.43 -0.54 -19.68
C ILE A 218 -5.00 -0.96 -19.31
N LEU A 219 -4.42 -0.30 -18.32
CA LEU A 219 -3.22 -0.71 -17.59
C LEU A 219 -3.56 -0.66 -16.10
N GLY A 220 -3.17 -1.65 -15.34
CA GLY A 220 -3.45 -1.72 -13.91
C GLY A 220 -2.18 -1.66 -13.08
N HIS A 221 -2.25 -1.01 -11.91
CA HIS A 221 -1.23 -1.04 -10.88
C HIS A 221 -1.84 -0.74 -9.52
N GLU A 222 -2.41 0.45 -9.32
CA GLU A 222 -3.10 0.81 -8.09
C GLU A 222 -4.51 1.32 -8.37
N SER A 223 -5.39 1.25 -7.36
CA SER A 223 -6.78 1.68 -7.52
C SER A 223 -7.33 2.35 -6.25
N GLY A 224 -8.44 3.07 -6.43
CA GLY A 224 -9.20 3.68 -5.34
C GLY A 224 -10.62 3.97 -5.75
N PHE A 225 -11.57 3.81 -4.83
CA PHE A 225 -12.96 4.21 -5.06
C PHE A 225 -13.18 5.69 -4.78
N SER A 226 -14.10 6.32 -5.55
CA SER A 226 -14.76 7.53 -5.06
C SER A 226 -15.49 7.23 -3.75
N PRO A 227 -15.64 8.23 -2.84
CA PRO A 227 -16.28 7.99 -1.54
C PRO A 227 -17.70 7.42 -1.64
N ASP A 228 -18.47 7.82 -2.65
CA ASP A 228 -19.81 7.30 -2.93
C ASP A 228 -19.82 5.88 -3.53
N GLY A 229 -18.62 5.35 -3.85
CA GLY A 229 -18.43 4.01 -4.42
C GLY A 229 -18.95 3.85 -5.85
N ARG A 230 -19.22 4.94 -6.55
CA ARG A 230 -19.76 4.88 -7.92
C ARG A 230 -18.68 4.91 -9.00
N THR A 231 -17.46 5.36 -8.66
CA THR A 231 -16.32 5.37 -9.56
C THR A 231 -15.17 4.57 -8.96
N LEU A 232 -14.60 3.67 -9.73
CA LEU A 232 -13.32 3.04 -9.45
C LEU A 232 -12.26 3.70 -10.33
N TRP A 233 -11.20 4.21 -9.69
CA TRP A 233 -10.06 4.81 -10.36
C TRP A 233 -8.91 3.81 -10.40
N ILE A 234 -8.26 3.69 -11.56
CA ILE A 234 -7.10 2.82 -11.76
C ILE A 234 -5.97 3.67 -12.32
N SER A 235 -4.76 3.49 -11.77
CA SER A 235 -3.52 4.09 -12.27
C SER A 235 -2.54 3.03 -12.76
N THR A 236 -1.42 3.48 -13.34
CA THR A 236 -0.34 2.61 -13.80
C THR A 236 1.02 3.25 -13.59
N THR A 237 2.02 2.44 -13.26
CA THR A 237 3.43 2.84 -13.15
C THR A 237 4.24 2.54 -14.41
N ALA A 238 3.70 1.75 -15.36
CA ALA A 238 4.39 1.40 -16.61
C ALA A 238 4.32 2.48 -17.70
N GLY A 239 3.99 3.70 -17.34
CA GLY A 239 3.81 4.85 -18.22
C GLY A 239 2.59 5.66 -17.82
N PRO A 240 2.27 6.73 -18.56
CA PRO A 240 1.10 7.52 -18.21
C PRO A 240 -0.20 6.76 -18.47
N GLY A 241 -1.12 6.83 -17.52
CA GLY A 241 -2.46 6.22 -17.63
C GLY A 241 -3.23 6.34 -16.34
N VAL A 242 -4.41 6.97 -16.41
CA VAL A 242 -5.39 7.01 -15.31
C VAL A 242 -6.77 6.79 -15.92
N THR A 243 -7.49 5.83 -15.38
CA THR A 243 -8.84 5.46 -15.86
C THR A 243 -9.86 5.61 -14.75
N ALA A 244 -10.99 6.23 -15.04
CA ALA A 244 -12.18 6.27 -14.19
C ALA A 244 -13.25 5.34 -14.76
N ILE A 245 -13.70 4.38 -13.96
CA ILE A 245 -14.68 3.36 -14.35
C ILE A 245 -15.94 3.59 -13.54
N ASP A 246 -17.07 3.78 -14.20
CA ASP A 246 -18.37 3.77 -13.54
C ASP A 246 -18.72 2.36 -13.09
N VAL A 247 -18.87 2.20 -11.79
CA VAL A 247 -19.25 0.97 -11.12
C VAL A 247 -20.59 1.13 -10.36
N SER A 248 -21.41 2.11 -10.76
CA SER A 248 -22.76 2.31 -10.22
C SER A 248 -23.59 1.03 -10.37
N ASN A 249 -23.44 0.35 -11.50
CA ASN A 249 -23.84 -1.04 -11.69
C ASN A 249 -22.59 -1.93 -11.73
N PRO A 250 -22.25 -2.65 -10.64
CA PRO A 250 -21.02 -3.43 -10.59
C PRO A 250 -21.00 -4.66 -11.53
N VAL A 251 -22.16 -5.05 -12.05
CA VAL A 251 -22.28 -6.15 -13.03
C VAL A 251 -21.95 -5.68 -14.45
N LEU A 252 -22.17 -4.41 -14.76
CA LEU A 252 -21.93 -3.80 -16.06
C LEU A 252 -21.14 -2.49 -15.91
N PRO A 253 -19.88 -2.53 -15.47
CA PRO A 253 -19.04 -1.35 -15.36
C PRO A 253 -18.68 -0.77 -16.74
N SER A 254 -18.38 0.52 -16.81
CA SER A 254 -17.97 1.19 -18.05
C SER A 254 -16.99 2.31 -17.80
N ILE A 255 -16.08 2.59 -18.76
CA ILE A 255 -15.16 3.71 -18.66
C ILE A 255 -15.94 5.02 -18.85
N VAL A 256 -15.75 5.96 -17.92
CA VAL A 256 -16.33 7.31 -17.98
C VAL A 256 -15.30 8.38 -18.29
N TRP A 257 -14.04 8.11 -18.04
CA TRP A 257 -12.93 8.98 -18.38
C TRP A 257 -11.62 8.21 -18.41
N HIS A 258 -10.70 8.64 -19.27
CA HIS A 258 -9.34 8.12 -19.36
C HIS A 258 -8.37 9.20 -19.84
N SER A 259 -7.13 9.14 -19.36
CA SER A 259 -6.05 10.06 -19.80
C SER A 259 -4.69 9.38 -19.74
N PHE A 260 -3.88 9.69 -20.75
CA PHE A 260 -2.45 9.36 -20.79
C PHE A 260 -1.55 10.55 -20.39
N ASN A 261 -2.09 11.60 -19.77
CA ASN A 261 -1.32 12.79 -19.38
C ASN A 261 -0.73 12.71 -17.99
N TYR A 262 -1.14 11.72 -17.18
CA TYR A 262 -0.74 11.59 -15.78
C TYR A 262 -0.12 10.22 -15.55
N THR A 263 0.97 10.20 -14.75
CA THR A 263 1.61 8.97 -14.29
C THR A 263 1.53 8.96 -12.78
N PHE A 264 0.48 8.38 -12.23
CA PHE A 264 0.30 8.25 -10.79
C PHE A 264 0.65 6.85 -10.34
N HIS A 265 1.40 6.75 -9.24
CA HIS A 265 1.52 5.48 -8.53
C HIS A 265 0.15 5.13 -7.96
N GLY A 266 -0.27 5.85 -6.95
CA GLY A 266 -1.58 5.74 -6.34
C GLY A 266 -2.30 7.08 -6.25
N MET A 267 -3.56 7.04 -5.79
CA MET A 267 -4.39 8.22 -5.65
C MET A 267 -5.51 8.02 -4.65
N ASN A 268 -5.98 9.12 -4.09
CA ASN A 268 -7.20 9.17 -3.29
C ASN A 268 -8.03 10.41 -3.63
N LEU A 269 -9.30 10.39 -3.24
CA LEU A 269 -10.23 11.49 -3.48
C LEU A 269 -10.64 12.16 -2.18
N ASN A 270 -11.02 13.45 -2.27
CA ASN A 270 -11.67 14.14 -1.16
C ASN A 270 -13.07 13.57 -0.87
N ALA A 271 -13.67 13.98 0.24
CA ALA A 271 -14.93 13.40 0.74
C ALA A 271 -16.12 13.49 -0.24
N ASP A 272 -16.15 14.47 -1.14
CA ASP A 272 -17.21 14.62 -2.14
C ASP A 272 -16.84 14.06 -3.53
N GLY A 273 -15.63 13.51 -3.69
CA GLY A 273 -15.18 12.90 -4.93
C GLY A 273 -14.82 13.89 -6.04
N THR A 274 -14.72 15.20 -5.73
CA THR A 274 -14.48 16.25 -6.74
C THR A 274 -13.00 16.60 -6.91
N ARG A 275 -12.13 16.16 -5.99
CA ARG A 275 -10.68 16.33 -6.04
C ARG A 275 -9.99 14.97 -6.00
N LEU A 276 -8.98 14.82 -6.85
CA LEU A 276 -8.11 13.66 -6.85
C LEU A 276 -6.70 14.12 -6.47
N TYR A 277 -6.12 13.42 -5.51
CA TYR A 277 -4.76 13.64 -5.01
C TYR A 277 -3.88 12.49 -5.49
N GLY A 278 -3.11 12.74 -6.56
CA GLY A 278 -2.28 11.72 -7.22
C GLY A 278 -0.83 11.77 -6.74
N ALA A 279 -0.29 10.62 -6.38
CA ALA A 279 1.14 10.41 -6.14
C ALA A 279 1.86 10.36 -7.50
N ASP A 280 2.41 11.49 -7.91
CA ASP A 280 2.89 11.75 -9.26
C ASP A 280 4.32 11.23 -9.47
N LEU A 281 4.49 10.38 -10.47
CA LEU A 281 5.77 9.81 -10.90
C LEU A 281 6.35 10.50 -12.14
N GLY A 282 5.74 11.60 -12.59
CA GLY A 282 6.19 12.34 -13.76
C GLY A 282 7.61 12.89 -13.63
N SER A 283 7.97 13.81 -14.51
CA SER A 283 9.33 14.39 -14.57
C SER A 283 9.78 15.12 -13.30
N SER A 284 8.84 15.50 -12.44
CA SER A 284 9.07 16.06 -11.11
C SER A 284 8.20 15.29 -10.12
N PRO A 285 8.69 14.21 -9.54
CA PRO A 285 7.87 13.38 -8.62
C PRO A 285 7.36 14.18 -7.42
N GLY A 286 6.13 13.87 -7.00
CA GLY A 286 5.48 14.59 -5.90
C GLY A 286 3.97 14.36 -5.82
N LEU A 287 3.24 15.41 -5.47
CA LEU A 287 1.78 15.43 -5.39
C LEU A 287 1.20 16.26 -6.54
N THR A 288 0.26 15.70 -7.29
CA THR A 288 -0.58 16.44 -8.23
C THR A 288 -2.02 16.46 -7.74
N ILE A 289 -2.64 17.65 -7.69
CA ILE A 289 -4.04 17.83 -7.33
C ILE A 289 -4.85 18.12 -8.60
N LEU A 290 -5.89 17.30 -8.84
CA LEU A 290 -6.78 17.44 -9.99
C LEU A 290 -8.20 17.81 -9.55
N ASP A 291 -8.86 18.65 -10.34
CA ASP A 291 -10.32 18.81 -10.34
C ASP A 291 -10.95 17.72 -11.21
N VAL A 292 -11.66 16.80 -10.59
CA VAL A 292 -12.35 15.68 -11.25
C VAL A 292 -13.89 15.79 -11.10
N SER A 293 -14.38 16.98 -10.77
CA SER A 293 -15.79 17.23 -10.45
C SER A 293 -16.73 16.86 -11.60
N GLN A 294 -16.30 17.04 -12.85
CA GLN A 294 -17.11 16.68 -14.02
C GLN A 294 -17.20 15.15 -14.20
N VAL A 295 -16.15 14.41 -13.89
CA VAL A 295 -16.18 12.93 -13.85
C VAL A 295 -17.16 12.46 -12.76
N GLN A 296 -17.07 13.05 -11.57
CA GLN A 296 -17.95 12.72 -10.44
C GLN A 296 -19.43 13.00 -10.76
N LYS A 297 -19.72 14.07 -11.50
CA LYS A 297 -21.08 14.44 -11.95
C LYS A 297 -21.58 13.60 -13.12
N ARG A 298 -20.73 12.83 -13.79
CA ARG A 298 -21.05 12.09 -15.03
C ARG A 298 -21.39 13.02 -16.19
N ASP A 299 -20.67 14.14 -16.33
CA ASP A 299 -20.80 15.01 -17.51
C ASP A 299 -20.45 14.21 -18.77
N ALA A 300 -21.11 14.48 -19.89
CA ALA A 300 -20.98 13.68 -21.11
C ALA A 300 -19.55 13.68 -21.71
N ASN A 301 -18.82 14.78 -21.53
CA ASN A 301 -17.42 14.92 -21.94
C ASN A 301 -16.64 15.58 -20.81
N PRO A 302 -16.31 14.84 -19.74
CA PRO A 302 -15.74 15.44 -18.55
C PRO A 302 -14.32 15.95 -18.80
N VAL A 303 -14.09 17.19 -18.40
CA VAL A 303 -12.76 17.80 -18.42
C VAL A 303 -12.15 17.70 -17.03
N VAL A 304 -10.93 17.15 -16.96
CA VAL A 304 -10.13 17.10 -15.75
C VAL A 304 -9.03 18.16 -15.86
N THR A 305 -8.87 18.99 -14.82
CA THR A 305 -7.88 20.07 -14.81
C THR A 305 -6.94 19.94 -13.63
N GLN A 306 -5.66 20.19 -13.86
CA GLN A 306 -4.67 20.24 -12.79
C GLN A 306 -4.80 21.57 -12.04
N ILE A 307 -4.95 21.48 -10.70
CA ILE A 307 -5.01 22.62 -9.79
C ILE A 307 -3.62 23.07 -9.37
N SER A 308 -2.78 22.11 -8.98
CA SER A 308 -1.42 22.37 -8.50
C SER A 308 -0.55 21.11 -8.58
N HIS A 309 0.75 21.34 -8.37
CA HIS A 309 1.76 20.33 -8.19
C HIS A 309 2.71 20.75 -7.06
N LEU A 310 3.13 19.80 -6.23
CA LEU A 310 4.07 19.98 -5.14
C LEU A 310 5.12 18.88 -5.17
N THR A 311 6.39 19.25 -5.04
CA THR A 311 7.50 18.34 -4.75
C THR A 311 8.14 18.71 -3.42
N TRP A 312 8.97 17.84 -2.87
CA TRP A 312 9.66 18.03 -1.58
C TRP A 312 11.11 17.55 -1.65
N PRO A 313 11.98 18.03 -0.73
CA PRO A 313 13.33 17.49 -0.59
C PRO A 313 13.31 16.01 -0.26
N GLU A 314 14.30 15.26 -0.78
CA GLU A 314 14.45 13.82 -0.53
C GLU A 314 13.24 12.99 -1.01
N VAL A 315 12.55 13.47 -2.06
CA VAL A 315 11.51 12.68 -2.72
C VAL A 315 12.10 11.37 -3.22
N SER A 316 11.47 10.25 -2.87
CA SER A 316 11.77 8.94 -3.40
C SER A 316 10.76 8.57 -4.48
N ILE A 317 9.88 7.64 -4.24
CA ILE A 317 8.77 7.29 -5.13
C ILE A 317 7.48 7.60 -4.37
N PRO A 318 6.77 8.69 -4.70
CA PRO A 318 5.45 8.95 -4.14
C PRO A 318 4.53 7.76 -4.37
N GLN A 319 3.96 7.23 -3.26
CA GLN A 319 3.17 5.99 -3.29
C GLN A 319 1.67 6.27 -3.33
N ASN A 320 1.17 7.00 -2.34
CA ASN A 320 -0.25 7.35 -2.26
C ASN A 320 -0.48 8.47 -1.24
N THR A 321 -1.73 8.90 -1.10
CA THR A 321 -2.17 9.97 -0.19
C THR A 321 -3.41 9.53 0.58
N ILE A 322 -3.63 10.09 1.78
CA ILE A 322 -4.88 9.94 2.54
C ILE A 322 -5.37 11.33 2.91
N PRO A 323 -6.50 11.79 2.37
CA PRO A 323 -7.08 13.07 2.76
C PRO A 323 -7.68 13.00 4.16
N VAL A 324 -7.32 13.96 5.01
CA VAL A 324 -7.80 14.08 6.39
C VAL A 324 -8.12 15.52 6.74
N THR A 325 -9.02 15.71 7.71
CA THR A 325 -9.28 17.02 8.31
C THR A 325 -8.87 16.98 9.77
N ILE A 326 -8.01 17.89 10.21
CA ILE A 326 -7.55 17.99 11.59
C ILE A 326 -7.85 19.41 12.10
N LYS A 327 -8.69 19.53 13.14
CA LYS A 327 -9.12 20.81 13.73
C LYS A 327 -9.71 21.78 12.69
N GLY A 328 -10.45 21.24 11.72
CA GLY A 328 -11.07 22.01 10.64
C GLY A 328 -10.17 22.36 9.47
N HIS A 329 -8.89 22.04 9.52
CA HIS A 329 -7.92 22.22 8.44
C HIS A 329 -7.75 20.97 7.61
N LYS A 330 -7.55 21.12 6.29
CA LYS A 330 -7.38 20.01 5.34
C LYS A 330 -5.92 19.63 5.19
N TYR A 331 -5.64 18.34 5.31
CA TYR A 331 -4.31 17.77 5.12
C TYR A 331 -4.36 16.52 4.25
N LEU A 332 -3.20 16.15 3.72
CA LEU A 332 -2.93 14.81 3.22
C LEU A 332 -1.88 14.17 4.12
N VAL A 333 -2.07 12.91 4.45
CA VAL A 333 -0.99 12.01 4.82
C VAL A 333 -0.48 11.46 3.50
N GLU A 334 0.70 11.87 3.10
CA GLU A 334 1.38 11.38 1.91
C GLU A 334 2.55 10.49 2.33
N PHE A 335 2.90 9.50 1.53
CA PHE A 335 4.01 8.59 1.79
C PHE A 335 4.69 8.19 0.50
N ASP A 336 6.05 8.19 0.58
CA ASP A 336 6.94 7.68 -0.45
C ASP A 336 7.40 6.27 -0.11
N GLU A 337 7.65 5.47 -1.12
CA GLU A 337 8.32 4.18 -0.99
C GLU A 337 9.77 4.23 -1.52
N TYR A 338 10.47 3.11 -1.43
CA TYR A 338 11.83 2.85 -1.93
C TYR A 338 12.93 3.74 -1.35
N SER A 339 14.16 3.30 -1.58
CA SER A 339 15.37 4.05 -1.33
C SER A 339 16.07 4.32 -2.64
N LYS A 340 16.36 5.57 -2.94
CA LYS A 340 17.28 5.93 -4.01
C LYS A 340 18.71 5.62 -3.57
N GLY A 341 19.52 5.09 -4.47
CA GLY A 341 20.89 4.69 -4.20
C GLY A 341 21.05 3.19 -3.93
N THR A 342 22.28 2.77 -3.80
CA THR A 342 22.68 1.38 -3.56
C THR A 342 23.52 1.27 -2.28
N SER A 343 23.83 0.05 -1.83
CA SER A 343 24.75 -0.16 -0.71
C SER A 343 26.15 0.44 -0.93
N THR A 344 26.55 0.62 -2.19
CA THR A 344 27.85 1.22 -2.58
C THR A 344 27.74 2.72 -2.86
N SER A 345 26.53 3.26 -3.04
CA SER A 345 26.24 4.68 -3.26
C SER A 345 24.98 5.08 -2.52
N PRO A 346 25.04 5.18 -1.18
CA PRO A 346 23.88 5.47 -0.35
C PRO A 346 23.30 6.85 -0.66
N SER A 347 21.97 6.93 -0.69
CA SER A 347 21.21 8.18 -0.85
C SER A 347 20.37 8.45 0.41
N SER A 348 20.19 9.72 0.74
CA SER A 348 19.27 10.15 1.78
C SER A 348 17.81 10.15 1.32
N ALA A 349 17.55 9.99 0.03
CA ALA A 349 16.20 9.87 -0.52
C ALA A 349 15.66 8.47 -0.24
N VAL A 350 15.09 8.30 0.95
CA VAL A 350 14.44 7.09 1.45
C VAL A 350 12.98 7.41 1.70
N GLY A 351 12.08 6.56 1.23
CA GLY A 351 10.65 6.70 1.41
C GLY A 351 10.27 6.90 2.88
N ALA A 352 9.48 7.94 3.11
CA ALA A 352 8.97 8.33 4.43
C ALA A 352 7.57 8.94 4.26
N ALA A 353 6.82 9.03 5.35
CA ALA A 353 5.52 9.68 5.31
C ALA A 353 5.63 11.17 5.72
N ARG A 354 4.62 11.95 5.36
CA ARG A 354 4.53 13.39 5.67
C ARG A 354 3.10 13.88 5.75
N MET A 355 2.96 15.02 6.42
CA MET A 355 1.72 15.79 6.43
C MET A 355 1.84 16.95 5.45
N ILE A 356 0.85 17.13 4.59
CA ILE A 356 0.79 18.22 3.61
C ILE A 356 -0.49 19.02 3.87
N ASN A 357 -0.37 20.32 4.17
CA ASN A 357 -1.54 21.20 4.26
C ASN A 357 -2.06 21.51 2.87
N ILE A 358 -3.37 21.36 2.69
CA ILE A 358 -4.11 21.58 1.44
C ILE A 358 -5.32 22.51 1.64
N ASP A 359 -5.34 23.35 2.68
CA ASP A 359 -6.40 24.37 2.86
C ASP A 359 -6.51 25.26 1.62
N ASN A 360 -5.37 25.60 1.03
CA ASN A 360 -5.27 26.19 -0.28
C ASN A 360 -4.71 25.19 -1.27
N GLU A 361 -5.60 24.49 -1.99
CA GLU A 361 -5.21 23.48 -2.99
C GLU A 361 -4.30 24.01 -4.11
N LYS A 362 -4.26 25.34 -4.35
CA LYS A 362 -3.34 25.97 -5.32
C LYS A 362 -1.93 26.18 -4.76
N LYS A 363 -1.73 26.07 -3.47
CA LYS A 363 -0.45 26.28 -2.76
C LYS A 363 -0.30 25.28 -1.61
N PRO A 364 -0.29 23.97 -1.88
CA PRO A 364 -0.04 22.96 -0.86
C PRO A 364 1.39 23.08 -0.33
N PHE A 365 1.62 22.67 0.91
CA PHE A 365 2.97 22.66 1.51
C PHE A 365 3.13 21.60 2.59
N VAL A 366 4.33 21.05 2.72
CA VAL A 366 4.67 20.07 3.77
C VAL A 366 4.72 20.75 5.13
N THR A 367 4.01 20.18 6.12
CA THR A 367 3.98 20.69 7.49
C THR A 367 4.83 19.87 8.46
N GLY A 368 4.83 18.55 8.33
CA GLY A 368 5.57 17.64 9.21
C GLY A 368 6.00 16.37 8.47
N ASN A 369 6.97 15.68 9.03
CA ASN A 369 7.51 14.43 8.47
C ASN A 369 7.44 13.32 9.51
N MET A 370 7.22 12.10 9.03
CA MET A 370 7.29 10.85 9.77
C MET A 370 8.42 10.02 9.16
N ARG A 371 9.64 10.24 9.64
CA ARG A 371 10.88 9.69 9.13
C ARG A 371 11.69 9.09 10.26
N LEU A 372 12.18 7.87 10.10
CA LEU A 372 12.93 7.17 11.15
C LEU A 372 14.41 7.56 11.16
N GLN A 373 15.12 7.34 12.28
CA GLN A 373 16.55 7.60 12.35
C GLN A 373 17.34 6.75 11.37
N VAL A 374 16.93 5.50 11.14
CA VAL A 374 17.56 4.60 10.17
C VAL A 374 17.51 5.14 8.72
N ASN A 375 16.57 6.04 8.43
CA ASN A 375 16.45 6.70 7.13
C ASN A 375 17.37 7.93 6.98
N GLN A 376 18.08 8.34 8.03
CA GLN A 376 18.92 9.52 7.99
C GLN A 376 20.26 9.25 7.28
N PRO A 377 20.86 10.24 6.58
CA PRO A 377 22.12 10.06 5.87
C PRO A 377 23.24 9.51 6.75
N ALA A 378 23.35 9.98 8.00
CA ALA A 378 24.38 9.53 8.95
C ALA A 378 24.24 8.04 9.29
N ALA A 379 23.01 7.53 9.46
CA ALA A 379 22.77 6.13 9.73
C ALA A 379 23.08 5.25 8.50
N ARG A 380 22.73 5.73 7.30
CA ARG A 380 22.96 5.00 6.04
C ARG A 380 24.44 4.98 5.65
N ALA A 381 25.16 6.11 5.81
CA ALA A 381 26.57 6.21 5.43
C ALA A 381 27.50 5.29 6.25
N THR A 382 27.15 5.01 7.51
CA THR A 382 28.03 4.23 8.40
C THR A 382 27.82 2.73 8.31
N ASP A 383 26.59 2.27 8.04
CA ASP A 383 26.24 0.88 8.25
C ASP A 383 25.53 0.22 7.06
N GLU A 384 25.23 0.95 5.99
CA GLU A 384 24.41 0.42 4.89
C GLU A 384 25.02 -0.84 4.25
N SER A 385 26.33 -0.89 4.09
CA SER A 385 27.04 -2.07 3.56
C SER A 385 27.07 -3.26 4.52
N LYS A 386 26.76 -3.04 5.79
CA LYS A 386 26.81 -4.06 6.86
C LYS A 386 25.43 -4.42 7.38
N ASP A 387 24.45 -3.57 7.13
CA ASP A 387 23.06 -3.75 7.58
C ASP A 387 22.27 -4.46 6.48
N PRO A 388 21.93 -5.74 6.64
CA PRO A 388 21.21 -6.49 5.60
C PRO A 388 19.81 -5.91 5.32
N GLY A 389 19.22 -5.16 6.27
CA GLY A 389 17.93 -4.50 6.07
C GLY A 389 18.00 -3.21 5.27
N ALA A 390 19.17 -2.55 5.15
CA ALA A 390 19.24 -1.20 4.59
C ALA A 390 18.93 -1.13 3.10
N ALA A 391 19.19 -2.20 2.34
CA ALA A 391 19.03 -2.24 0.88
C ALA A 391 18.09 -3.36 0.39
N TYR A 392 17.39 -4.03 1.30
CA TYR A 392 16.60 -5.20 0.94
C TYR A 392 15.12 -4.87 0.69
N PRO A 393 14.58 -5.39 -0.43
CA PRO A 393 15.26 -5.76 -1.67
C PRO A 393 15.68 -4.57 -2.51
N VAL A 394 15.39 -3.37 -2.25
CA VAL A 394 15.74 -1.99 -2.62
C VAL A 394 14.89 -1.02 -1.85
N GLN A 395 13.92 -1.54 -1.16
CA GLN A 395 12.95 -0.80 -0.35
C GLN A 395 13.50 -0.58 1.05
N GLY A 396 14.23 -1.56 1.59
CA GLY A 396 14.92 -1.45 2.88
C GLY A 396 14.02 -0.98 4.01
N TYR A 397 14.45 0.04 4.71
CA TYR A 397 13.71 0.67 5.79
C TYR A 397 12.74 1.78 5.33
N ALA A 398 12.44 1.88 4.04
CA ALA A 398 11.51 2.88 3.53
C ALA A 398 10.08 2.67 4.08
N ALA A 399 9.30 3.74 4.11
CA ALA A 399 7.85 3.64 4.28
C ALA A 399 7.24 2.96 3.04
N HIS A 400 5.99 2.51 3.16
CA HIS A 400 5.24 2.00 2.04
C HIS A 400 3.80 2.52 2.09
N TYR A 401 2.94 1.95 2.95
CA TYR A 401 1.57 2.41 3.10
C TYR A 401 1.27 2.93 4.50
N CYS A 402 0.38 3.92 4.57
CA CYS A 402 -0.21 4.38 5.82
C CYS A 402 -1.73 4.13 5.86
N GLY A 403 -2.29 4.18 7.07
CA GLY A 403 -3.72 4.13 7.31
C GLY A 403 -4.09 5.01 8.51
N VAL A 404 -5.32 5.52 8.53
CA VAL A 404 -5.86 6.31 9.65
C VAL A 404 -7.13 5.67 10.20
N PRO A 405 -7.44 5.83 11.49
CA PRO A 405 -8.65 5.24 12.07
C PRO A 405 -9.95 5.92 11.59
N ARG A 406 -9.85 7.17 11.17
CA ARG A 406 -10.93 8.00 10.62
C ARG A 406 -10.32 9.18 9.85
N THR A 407 -11.06 9.76 8.93
CA THR A 407 -10.59 10.89 8.11
C THR A 407 -10.84 12.27 8.74
N VAL A 408 -11.71 12.35 9.75
CA VAL A 408 -11.99 13.58 10.49
C VAL A 408 -11.37 13.49 11.87
N ASP A 409 -10.52 14.44 12.21
CA ASP A 409 -9.75 14.50 13.44
C ASP A 409 -9.04 13.19 13.83
N PRO A 410 -8.28 12.56 12.90
CA PRO A 410 -7.40 11.48 13.28
C PRO A 410 -6.30 12.02 14.16
N THR A 411 -6.08 11.37 15.30
CA THR A 411 -4.99 11.73 16.22
C THR A 411 -3.77 10.84 16.04
N ILE A 412 -3.94 9.71 15.35
CA ILE A 412 -2.86 8.78 15.00
C ILE A 412 -2.94 8.35 13.55
N VAL A 413 -1.81 7.96 13.01
CA VAL A 413 -1.63 7.26 11.74
C VAL A 413 -0.73 6.06 11.97
N ALA A 414 -1.04 4.94 11.36
CA ALA A 414 -0.17 3.77 11.30
C ALA A 414 0.42 3.66 9.90
N CYS A 415 1.72 3.40 9.81
CA CYS A 415 2.42 3.24 8.54
C CYS A 415 3.26 1.96 8.57
N SER A 416 3.26 1.21 7.49
CA SER A 416 4.23 0.16 7.24
C SER A 416 5.55 0.79 6.82
N PHE A 417 6.63 0.44 7.55
CA PHE A 417 8.02 0.79 7.21
C PHE A 417 8.77 -0.51 7.00
N ILE A 418 8.91 -0.92 5.80
CA ILE A 418 9.19 -2.28 5.31
C ILE A 418 9.99 -3.15 6.31
N VAL A 419 11.29 -2.97 6.45
CA VAL A 419 12.10 -3.74 7.41
C VAL A 419 11.97 -3.24 8.85
N SER A 420 11.38 -2.07 9.07
CA SER A 420 11.11 -1.53 10.41
C SER A 420 9.74 -1.94 10.97
N GLY A 421 8.91 -2.65 10.20
CA GLY A 421 7.59 -3.10 10.63
C GLY A 421 6.53 -2.01 10.65
N LEU A 422 5.46 -2.25 11.39
CA LEU A 422 4.36 -1.30 11.60
C LEU A 422 4.78 -0.19 12.57
N ARG A 423 4.63 1.08 12.17
CA ARG A 423 4.95 2.27 12.98
C ARG A 423 3.71 3.11 13.19
N VAL A 424 3.49 3.62 14.40
CA VAL A 424 2.33 4.44 14.73
C VAL A 424 2.80 5.81 15.22
N PHE A 425 2.26 6.86 14.59
CA PHE A 425 2.61 8.23 14.91
C PHE A 425 1.40 9.01 15.41
N ASN A 426 1.60 9.85 16.41
CA ASN A 426 0.63 10.87 16.79
C ASN A 426 0.75 12.04 15.81
N ILE A 427 -0.37 12.42 15.20
CA ILE A 427 -0.51 13.50 14.21
C ILE A 427 -1.53 14.56 14.64
N ALA A 428 -1.94 14.58 15.91
CA ALA A 428 -2.86 15.60 16.43
C ALA A 428 -2.32 17.04 16.30
N ASP A 429 -0.99 17.17 16.22
CA ASP A 429 -0.28 18.32 15.69
C ASP A 429 0.42 17.91 14.39
N PRO A 430 -0.14 18.28 13.21
CA PRO A 430 0.42 17.90 11.93
C PRO A 430 1.75 18.57 11.56
N TYR A 431 2.20 19.52 12.39
CA TYR A 431 3.52 20.15 12.25
C TYR A 431 4.61 19.41 13.03
N HIS A 432 4.24 18.68 14.09
CA HIS A 432 5.17 17.98 14.97
C HIS A 432 4.73 16.53 15.22
N PRO A 433 4.68 15.68 14.19
CA PRO A 433 4.42 14.25 14.38
C PRO A 433 5.45 13.63 15.32
N ARG A 434 5.02 12.62 16.09
CA ARG A 434 5.93 11.83 16.93
C ARG A 434 5.51 10.37 16.95
N GLU A 435 6.45 9.47 16.96
CA GLU A 435 6.16 8.03 17.11
C GLU A 435 5.60 7.76 18.52
N VAL A 436 4.60 6.89 18.61
CA VAL A 436 3.97 6.47 19.86
C VAL A 436 3.98 4.98 20.10
N ALA A 437 4.08 4.19 19.04
CA ALA A 437 4.16 2.73 19.11
C ALA A 437 4.83 2.15 17.86
N TYR A 438 5.34 0.92 17.97
CA TYR A 438 5.71 0.10 16.83
C TYR A 438 5.60 -1.38 17.14
N PHE A 439 5.42 -2.15 16.07
CA PHE A 439 5.40 -3.61 16.07
C PHE A 439 6.21 -4.11 14.88
N ASN A 440 7.38 -4.68 15.16
CA ASN A 440 8.26 -5.25 14.18
C ASN A 440 8.52 -6.72 14.51
N MET A 441 8.00 -7.63 13.70
CA MET A 441 8.18 -9.08 13.85
C MET A 441 9.06 -9.60 12.72
N PRO A 442 10.37 -9.51 12.86
CA PRO A 442 11.27 -10.08 11.88
C PRO A 442 11.09 -11.60 11.84
N ALA A 443 10.71 -12.11 10.69
CA ALA A 443 10.56 -13.54 10.46
C ALA A 443 11.92 -14.25 10.42
N PRO A 444 12.01 -15.53 10.81
CA PRO A 444 13.18 -16.34 10.54
C PRO A 444 13.33 -16.48 9.04
N ASN A 445 14.34 -15.87 8.51
CA ASN A 445 14.43 -15.60 7.09
C ASN A 445 14.88 -16.80 6.29
N THR A 446 14.04 -17.26 5.39
CA THR A 446 14.36 -18.26 4.35
C THR A 446 14.89 -17.62 3.06
N LEU A 447 14.77 -16.29 2.93
CA LEU A 447 15.26 -15.57 1.76
C LEU A 447 16.80 -15.35 1.79
N PRO A 448 17.44 -15.20 0.62
CA PRO A 448 18.91 -15.06 0.54
C PRO A 448 19.48 -13.92 1.39
N LEU A 449 18.68 -12.92 1.72
CA LEU A 449 19.12 -11.67 2.32
C LEU A 449 18.89 -11.55 3.83
N LYS A 450 18.17 -12.48 4.47
CA LYS A 450 17.98 -12.56 5.94
C LYS A 450 17.68 -11.21 6.61
N SER A 451 16.73 -10.47 6.09
CA SER A 451 16.53 -9.08 6.48
C SER A 451 15.46 -8.84 7.56
N GLY A 452 14.68 -9.83 7.93
CA GLY A 452 13.63 -9.69 8.93
C GLY A 452 12.25 -9.37 8.33
N ALA A 453 11.50 -8.45 8.93
CA ALA A 453 10.14 -8.09 8.51
C ALA A 453 10.07 -7.52 7.09
N TYR A 454 8.92 -7.70 6.48
CA TYR A 454 8.60 -7.13 5.17
C TYR A 454 7.19 -6.51 5.19
N ALA A 455 7.03 -5.48 6.04
CA ALA A 455 5.76 -4.79 6.26
C ALA A 455 5.45 -3.86 5.08
N MET A 456 4.60 -4.33 4.15
CA MET A 456 4.27 -3.62 2.92
C MET A 456 2.85 -3.07 2.92
N SER A 457 1.92 -3.68 3.68
CA SER A 457 0.51 -3.44 3.51
C SER A 457 0.03 -2.10 4.07
N ALA A 458 -1.02 -1.55 3.44
CA ALA A 458 -1.83 -0.49 4.03
C ALA A 458 -2.49 -0.99 5.32
N PRO A 459 -2.21 -0.37 6.48
CA PRO A 459 -2.83 -0.82 7.73
C PRO A 459 -4.30 -0.42 7.82
N SER A 460 -5.12 -1.27 8.44
CA SER A 460 -6.51 -0.99 8.81
C SER A 460 -6.69 -0.92 10.32
N PHE A 461 -7.61 -0.09 10.78
CA PHE A 461 -7.89 0.07 12.21
C PHE A 461 -9.15 -0.67 12.65
N ASP A 462 -9.04 -1.42 13.72
CA ASP A 462 -10.18 -1.89 14.50
C ASP A 462 -10.35 -1.03 15.74
N VAL A 463 -11.10 0.06 15.57
CA VAL A 463 -11.30 1.09 16.59
C VAL A 463 -11.92 0.51 17.86
N LYS A 464 -12.86 -0.43 17.72
CA LYS A 464 -13.53 -1.07 18.85
C LYS A 464 -12.57 -1.82 19.78
N ASN A 465 -11.53 -2.46 19.19
CA ASN A 465 -10.58 -3.30 19.92
C ASN A 465 -9.24 -2.60 20.16
N HIS A 466 -9.11 -1.31 19.80
CA HIS A 466 -7.89 -0.52 19.93
C HIS A 466 -6.70 -1.18 19.21
N SER A 467 -6.95 -1.72 18.03
CA SER A 467 -5.95 -2.47 17.29
C SER A 467 -5.79 -2.04 15.85
N VAL A 468 -4.67 -2.42 15.28
CA VAL A 468 -4.28 -2.18 13.90
C VAL A 468 -4.04 -3.53 13.24
N TRP A 469 -4.61 -3.74 12.06
CA TRP A 469 -4.40 -4.91 11.23
C TRP A 469 -3.47 -4.57 10.08
N TYR A 470 -2.49 -5.40 9.84
CA TYR A 470 -1.61 -5.27 8.69
C TYR A 470 -1.14 -6.65 8.21
N ALA A 471 -0.64 -6.73 7.00
CA ALA A 471 -0.01 -7.92 6.46
C ALA A 471 1.47 -7.65 6.21
N ASP A 472 2.28 -8.66 6.52
CA ASP A 472 3.72 -8.66 6.36
C ASP A 472 4.10 -9.73 5.34
N GLY A 473 4.96 -9.41 4.39
CA GLY A 473 5.32 -10.31 3.29
C GLY A 473 6.00 -11.60 3.73
N ASP A 474 6.67 -11.57 4.88
CA ASP A 474 7.43 -12.70 5.42
C ASP A 474 6.73 -13.40 6.60
N SER A 475 5.60 -12.87 7.05
CA SER A 475 4.93 -13.44 8.23
C SER A 475 3.40 -13.39 8.22
N GLY A 476 2.74 -12.93 7.16
CA GLY A 476 1.29 -13.00 7.00
C GLY A 476 0.52 -11.89 7.71
N PHE A 477 -0.74 -12.16 8.06
CA PHE A 477 -1.66 -11.19 8.66
C PHE A 477 -1.48 -11.10 10.18
N TRP A 478 -1.42 -9.87 10.69
CA TRP A 478 -1.29 -9.52 12.10
C TRP A 478 -2.42 -8.62 12.58
N ASN A 479 -2.96 -8.93 13.75
CA ASN A 479 -3.79 -8.05 14.56
C ASN A 479 -2.98 -7.57 15.77
N VAL A 480 -2.68 -6.28 15.83
CA VAL A 480 -1.77 -5.66 16.81
C VAL A 480 -2.54 -4.68 17.68
N ARG A 481 -2.59 -4.90 18.99
CA ARG A 481 -3.19 -3.96 19.97
C ARG A 481 -2.20 -2.88 20.35
N LEU A 482 -2.68 -1.63 20.43
CA LEU A 482 -1.92 -0.53 20.99
C LEU A 482 -2.18 -0.41 22.50
N MET A 483 -1.11 -0.20 23.28
CA MET A 483 -1.08 -0.22 24.72
C MET A 483 -0.42 1.03 25.30
N ASN A 484 -0.32 1.13 26.62
CA ASN A 484 0.44 2.17 27.35
C ASN A 484 0.09 3.61 26.91
N GLY A 485 -1.17 3.85 26.53
CA GLY A 485 -1.62 5.17 26.06
C GLY A 485 -1.29 5.52 24.62
N ALA A 486 -0.73 4.60 23.83
CA ALA A 486 -0.52 4.80 22.40
C ALA A 486 -1.83 4.84 21.60
N TRP A 487 -2.91 4.24 22.13
CA TRP A 487 -4.26 4.45 21.63
C TRP A 487 -4.83 5.72 22.27
N PRO A 488 -5.21 6.73 21.48
CA PRO A 488 -5.70 8.01 22.01
C PRO A 488 -7.07 7.89 22.67
N LYS A 489 -7.30 8.65 23.73
CA LYS A 489 -8.63 8.79 24.32
C LYS A 489 -9.56 9.52 23.35
N GLY A 490 -10.76 9.00 23.15
CA GLY A 490 -11.79 9.65 22.32
C GLY A 490 -11.69 9.36 20.81
N LEU A 491 -10.89 8.38 20.43
CA LEU A 491 -10.85 7.86 19.07
C LEU A 491 -12.01 6.89 18.85
#